data_358555868b8cc1c761df2da0363818bf
#
_entry.id   358555868b8cc1c761df2da0363818bf
#
_cell.length_a   1.000
_cell.length_b   1.000
_cell.length_c   1.000
_cell.angle_alpha   90.00
_cell.angle_beta   90.00
_cell.angle_gamma   90.00
#
_symmetry.space_group_name_H-M   'P 1'
#
loop_
_entity.id
_entity.type
_entity.pdbx_description
1 polymer ?
#
loop_
_entity_poly.entity_id
_entity_poly.type
_entity_poly.pdbx_seq_one_letter_code
_entity_poly.pdbx_strand_id
1 'polypeptide(L)'
;MSFDARLGAAILGAGLLVVLAGAAGAHEPGEPHKSWFESLQRPDNHLHPERSTDHKSLYCCGAADIVKTKFMVEPGNERYPEDVWYAWLNEAWTRIPPEKILKEFAPDDQAHLFVLAGTIQCFVRPRGGL
;
A
#
# COMPACT_ATOMS: atom_id res chain seq x y z
N MET A 1 -13.98 -33.75 66.88
CA MET A 1 -14.65 -32.88 65.90
C MET A 1 -13.65 -32.54 64.82
N SER A 2 -13.74 -33.22 63.68
CA SER A 2 -12.82 -33.07 62.56
C SER A 2 -13.46 -32.11 61.54
N PHE A 3 -12.73 -31.10 61.18
CA PHE A 3 -13.07 -30.24 60.02
C PHE A 3 -12.10 -30.52 58.88
N ASP A 4 -12.61 -31.21 57.89
CA ASP A 4 -11.90 -31.42 56.63
C ASP A 4 -12.03 -30.18 55.75
N ALA A 5 -10.97 -29.43 55.58
CA ALA A 5 -10.85 -28.37 54.63
C ALA A 5 -10.42 -28.91 53.25
N ARG A 6 -11.36 -29.04 52.32
CA ARG A 6 -11.05 -29.36 50.91
C ARG A 6 -10.61 -28.08 50.19
N LEU A 7 -9.31 -28.02 49.86
CA LEU A 7 -8.76 -27.04 48.97
C LEU A 7 -9.20 -27.37 47.51
N GLY A 8 -10.04 -26.51 46.96
CA GLY A 8 -10.33 -26.51 45.53
C GLY A 8 -9.25 -25.76 44.74
N ALA A 9 -8.47 -26.46 43.93
CA ALA A 9 -7.51 -25.85 43.01
C ALA A 9 -8.27 -25.28 41.81
N ALA A 10 -8.34 -23.96 41.70
CA ALA A 10 -8.79 -23.28 40.50
C ALA A 10 -7.65 -23.20 39.49
N ILE A 11 -7.75 -23.95 38.42
CA ILE A 11 -6.83 -23.86 37.27
C ILE A 11 -7.29 -22.68 36.42
N LEU A 12 -6.57 -21.55 36.53
CA LEU A 12 -6.68 -20.42 35.63
C LEU A 12 -5.95 -20.77 34.32
N GLY A 13 -6.70 -21.20 33.31
CA GLY A 13 -6.20 -21.36 31.95
C GLY A 13 -5.95 -19.98 31.32
N ALA A 14 -4.69 -19.54 31.31
CA ALA A 14 -4.27 -18.39 30.54
C ALA A 14 -4.28 -18.76 29.04
N GLY A 15 -5.37 -18.40 28.35
CA GLY A 15 -5.46 -18.50 26.90
C GLY A 15 -4.48 -17.50 26.25
N LEU A 16 -3.38 -17.99 25.70
CA LEU A 16 -2.45 -17.21 24.91
C LEU A 16 -3.10 -16.88 23.57
N LEU A 17 -3.67 -15.67 23.47
CA LEU A 17 -4.14 -15.10 22.21
C LEU A 17 -2.92 -14.73 21.36
N VAL A 18 -2.50 -15.63 20.47
CA VAL A 18 -1.53 -15.31 19.44
C VAL A 18 -2.24 -14.47 18.39
N VAL A 19 -2.10 -13.16 18.48
CA VAL A 19 -2.45 -12.23 17.42
C VAL A 19 -1.40 -12.41 16.33
N LEU A 20 -1.72 -13.20 15.30
CA LEU A 20 -0.97 -13.21 14.05
C LEU A 20 -1.22 -11.85 13.38
N ALA A 21 -0.33 -10.89 13.65
CA ALA A 21 -0.20 -9.71 12.83
C ALA A 21 0.24 -10.21 11.44
N GLY A 22 -0.73 -10.33 10.52
CA GLY A 22 -0.43 -10.58 9.12
C GLY A 22 0.47 -9.44 8.65
N ALA A 23 1.73 -9.73 8.39
CA ALA A 23 2.57 -8.83 7.62
C ALA A 23 1.85 -8.63 6.29
N ALA A 24 1.44 -7.39 5.97
CA ALA A 24 1.04 -7.00 4.65
C ALA A 24 2.29 -7.18 3.77
N GLY A 25 2.44 -8.37 3.22
CA GLY A 25 3.62 -8.75 2.46
C GLY A 25 3.59 -8.05 1.11
N ALA A 26 4.70 -7.45 0.75
CA ALA A 26 5.06 -7.27 -0.64
C ALA A 26 4.75 -8.57 -1.39
N HIS A 27 4.09 -8.48 -2.53
CA HIS A 27 3.67 -9.55 -3.46
C HIS A 27 4.12 -10.97 -3.15
N GLU A 28 3.15 -11.89 -3.01
CA GLU A 28 3.45 -13.31 -2.83
C GLU A 28 4.16 -13.90 -4.07
N PRO A 29 5.10 -14.86 -3.87
CA PRO A 29 5.70 -15.60 -4.98
C PRO A 29 4.61 -16.29 -5.82
N GLY A 30 4.56 -15.97 -7.13
CA GLY A 30 3.57 -16.50 -8.05
C GLY A 30 2.38 -15.60 -8.35
N GLU A 31 2.32 -14.40 -7.75
CA GLU A 31 1.29 -13.41 -8.07
C GLU A 31 1.40 -12.95 -9.53
N PRO A 32 0.28 -12.89 -10.28
CA PRO A 32 0.28 -12.38 -11.64
C PRO A 32 0.87 -10.96 -11.69
N HIS A 33 1.68 -10.69 -12.72
CA HIS A 33 2.29 -9.38 -12.96
C HIS A 33 3.32 -8.89 -11.93
N LYS A 34 3.77 -9.74 -11.01
CA LYS A 34 4.75 -9.37 -9.99
C LYS A 34 5.99 -8.68 -10.58
N SER A 35 6.61 -9.29 -11.59
CA SER A 35 7.81 -8.74 -12.25
C SER A 35 7.56 -7.38 -12.88
N TRP A 36 6.34 -7.16 -13.39
CA TRP A 36 5.96 -5.87 -13.95
C TRP A 36 5.91 -4.79 -12.86
N PHE A 37 5.24 -5.06 -11.73
CA PHE A 37 5.19 -4.13 -10.60
C PHE A 37 6.59 -3.82 -10.04
N GLU A 38 7.45 -4.84 -9.93
CA GLU A 38 8.82 -4.69 -9.45
C GLU A 38 9.71 -3.86 -10.39
N SER A 39 9.37 -3.78 -11.68
CA SER A 39 10.11 -3.00 -12.66
C SER A 39 9.77 -1.52 -12.68
N LEU A 40 8.70 -1.10 -12.01
CA LEU A 40 8.22 0.28 -12.03
C LEU A 40 9.18 1.22 -11.29
N GLN A 41 9.71 2.19 -12.00
CA GLN A 41 10.52 3.25 -11.42
C GLN A 41 9.64 4.39 -10.91
N ARG A 42 10.09 5.08 -9.87
CA ARG A 42 9.40 6.26 -9.36
C ARG A 42 9.38 7.36 -10.42
N PRO A 43 8.20 7.91 -10.75
CA PRO A 43 8.08 8.89 -11.81
C PRO A 43 8.74 10.23 -11.48
N ASP A 44 8.94 10.50 -10.19
CA ASP A 44 9.58 11.72 -9.69
C ASP A 44 11.11 11.61 -9.50
N ASN A 45 11.76 10.56 -9.99
CA ASN A 45 13.21 10.39 -9.85
C ASN A 45 14.01 11.58 -10.43
N HIS A 46 13.51 12.21 -11.49
CA HIS A 46 14.13 13.39 -12.08
C HIS A 46 14.14 14.64 -11.18
N LEU A 47 13.25 14.68 -10.19
CA LEU A 47 13.18 15.75 -9.18
C LEU A 47 14.10 15.48 -7.99
N HIS A 48 14.69 14.29 -7.90
CA HIS A 48 15.43 13.81 -6.74
C HIS A 48 16.80 13.23 -7.15
N PRO A 49 17.73 14.08 -7.62
CA PRO A 49 19.06 13.61 -8.05
C PRO A 49 19.90 13.05 -6.89
N GLU A 50 19.52 13.36 -5.64
CA GLU A 50 20.16 12.84 -4.44
C GLU A 50 19.83 11.37 -4.15
N ARG A 51 18.82 10.80 -4.81
CA ARG A 51 18.47 9.38 -4.62
C ARG A 51 19.61 8.50 -5.06
N SER A 52 19.89 7.51 -4.21
CA SER A 52 20.84 6.44 -4.50
C SER A 52 20.42 5.65 -5.74
N THR A 53 21.40 5.00 -6.38
CA THR A 53 21.15 4.05 -7.47
C THR A 53 20.62 2.70 -7.00
N ASP A 54 20.40 2.54 -5.70
CA ASP A 54 19.84 1.31 -5.16
C ASP A 54 18.34 1.15 -5.48
N HIS A 55 17.90 -0.10 -5.51
CA HIS A 55 16.51 -0.45 -5.85
C HIS A 55 15.47 0.20 -4.92
N LYS A 56 15.78 0.35 -3.64
CA LYS A 56 14.84 0.93 -2.65
C LYS A 56 14.52 2.39 -2.91
N SER A 57 15.49 3.13 -3.43
CA SER A 57 15.35 4.56 -3.72
C SER A 57 14.68 4.84 -5.04
N LEU A 58 14.99 4.05 -6.08
CA LEU A 58 14.59 4.33 -7.46
C LEU A 58 13.25 3.72 -7.87
N TYR A 59 12.88 2.59 -7.28
CA TYR A 59 11.71 1.83 -7.71
C TYR A 59 10.50 2.04 -6.78
N CYS A 60 9.32 1.94 -7.35
CA CYS A 60 8.07 2.05 -6.61
C CYS A 60 7.94 0.97 -5.52
N CYS A 61 8.29 -0.28 -5.87
CA CYS A 61 8.28 -1.42 -4.96
C CYS A 61 9.43 -1.43 -3.93
N GLY A 62 10.41 -0.55 -4.04
CA GLY A 62 11.67 -0.62 -3.29
C GLY A 62 11.51 -0.99 -1.82
N ALA A 63 10.89 -0.10 -1.02
CA ALA A 63 10.54 -0.35 0.38
C ALA A 63 9.04 -0.14 0.66
N ALA A 64 8.23 0.11 -0.38
CA ALA A 64 6.82 0.43 -0.25
C ALA A 64 5.94 -0.83 -0.32
N ASP A 65 4.83 -0.79 0.39
CA ASP A 65 3.74 -1.75 0.26
C ASP A 65 2.86 -1.39 -0.94
N ILE A 66 2.36 -2.41 -1.65
CA ILE A 66 1.44 -2.23 -2.76
C ILE A 66 0.03 -2.50 -2.27
N VAL A 67 -0.87 -1.55 -2.51
CA VAL A 67 -2.25 -1.62 -2.09
C VAL A 67 -3.17 -1.37 -3.29
N LYS A 68 -4.08 -2.30 -3.56
CA LYS A 68 -5.22 -2.03 -4.45
C LYS A 68 -6.12 -1.01 -3.80
N THR A 69 -6.53 -0.01 -4.55
CA THR A 69 -7.32 1.10 -4.01
C THR A 69 -8.49 1.47 -4.89
N LYS A 70 -9.50 2.09 -4.29
CA LYS A 70 -10.51 2.84 -5.03
C LYS A 70 -9.91 4.16 -5.46
N PHE A 71 -10.37 4.69 -6.59
CA PHE A 71 -9.91 5.97 -7.10
C PHE A 71 -11.08 6.84 -7.54
N MET A 72 -10.82 8.13 -7.63
CA MET A 72 -11.72 9.14 -8.16
C MET A 72 -10.91 10.12 -8.98
N VAL A 73 -11.51 10.63 -10.06
CA VAL A 73 -10.88 11.63 -10.94
C VAL A 73 -11.78 12.86 -10.99
N GLU A 74 -11.21 14.01 -10.70
CA GLU A 74 -11.83 15.29 -10.99
C GLU A 74 -11.26 15.80 -12.30
N PRO A 75 -12.09 15.96 -13.36
CA PRO A 75 -11.62 16.46 -14.65
C PRO A 75 -11.00 17.84 -14.52
N GLY A 76 -9.96 18.08 -15.29
CA GLY A 76 -9.35 19.38 -15.42
C GLY A 76 -10.37 20.45 -15.88
N ASN A 77 -10.07 21.69 -15.57
CA ASN A 77 -10.88 22.86 -15.95
C ASN A 77 -9.98 23.96 -16.53
N GLU A 78 -10.58 25.09 -16.96
CA GLU A 78 -9.83 26.19 -17.56
C GLU A 78 -8.69 26.75 -16.67
N ARG A 79 -8.86 26.70 -15.35
CA ARG A 79 -7.87 27.17 -14.38
C ARG A 79 -6.81 26.11 -14.06
N TYR A 80 -7.21 24.83 -14.07
CA TYR A 80 -6.35 23.67 -13.78
C TYR A 80 -6.61 22.64 -14.88
N PRO A 81 -5.85 22.68 -15.99
CA PRO A 81 -6.14 21.86 -17.18
C PRO A 81 -5.91 20.36 -16.99
N GLU A 82 -5.17 19.98 -15.95
CA GLU A 82 -4.87 18.58 -15.68
C GLU A 82 -5.90 17.95 -14.74
N ASP A 83 -6.21 16.67 -15.00
CA ASP A 83 -7.08 15.89 -14.13
C ASP A 83 -6.44 15.72 -12.75
N VAL A 84 -7.28 15.82 -11.70
CA VAL A 84 -6.85 15.60 -10.31
C VAL A 84 -7.28 14.21 -9.87
N TRP A 85 -6.33 13.41 -9.49
CA TRP A 85 -6.55 12.04 -9.06
C TRP A 85 -6.56 11.93 -7.53
N TYR A 86 -7.49 11.12 -7.03
CA TYR A 86 -7.60 10.76 -5.62
C TYR A 86 -7.63 9.24 -5.48
N ALA A 87 -7.04 8.75 -4.41
CA ALA A 87 -7.12 7.36 -4.02
C ALA A 87 -7.65 7.22 -2.59
N TRP A 88 -8.27 6.08 -2.31
CA TRP A 88 -8.73 5.76 -0.98
C TRP A 88 -7.58 5.17 -0.16
N LEU A 89 -7.10 5.92 0.82
CA LEU A 89 -5.99 5.55 1.68
C LEU A 89 -6.32 5.91 3.13
N ASN A 90 -6.13 4.94 4.05
CA ASN A 90 -6.39 5.15 5.48
C ASN A 90 -7.79 5.74 5.77
N GLU A 91 -8.82 5.15 5.14
CA GLU A 91 -10.22 5.55 5.30
C GLU A 91 -10.56 6.99 4.85
N ALA A 92 -9.73 7.58 4.00
CA ALA A 92 -9.94 8.92 3.46
C ALA A 92 -9.58 9.01 1.97
N TRP A 93 -10.29 9.90 1.25
CA TRP A 93 -9.88 10.30 -0.10
C TRP A 93 -8.64 11.19 -0.01
N THR A 94 -7.56 10.69 -0.56
CA THR A 94 -6.25 11.35 -0.55
C THR A 94 -5.88 11.78 -1.96
N ARG A 95 -5.61 13.07 -2.14
CA ARG A 95 -5.13 13.58 -3.42
C ARG A 95 -3.78 12.98 -3.75
N ILE A 96 -3.64 12.52 -4.98
CA ILE A 96 -2.37 11.98 -5.48
C ILE A 96 -1.57 13.11 -6.10
N PRO A 97 -0.34 13.36 -5.63
CA PRO A 97 0.53 14.34 -6.27
C PRO A 97 0.78 13.95 -7.73
N PRO A 98 0.67 14.88 -8.71
CA PRO A 98 0.85 14.56 -10.13
C PRO A 98 2.18 13.88 -10.45
N GLU A 99 3.24 14.28 -9.76
CA GLU A 99 4.59 13.72 -9.91
C GLU A 99 4.73 12.27 -9.41
N LYS A 100 3.70 11.74 -8.73
CA LYS A 100 3.65 10.35 -8.25
C LYS A 100 2.86 9.43 -9.18
N ILE A 101 2.22 9.98 -10.20
CA ILE A 101 1.39 9.22 -11.15
C ILE A 101 2.27 8.65 -12.25
N LEU A 102 2.28 7.33 -12.36
CA LEU A 102 2.96 6.63 -13.43
C LEU A 102 2.27 6.83 -14.78
N LYS A 103 3.06 6.85 -15.86
CA LYS A 103 2.54 6.93 -17.24
C LYS A 103 1.93 5.60 -17.68
N GLU A 104 2.46 4.51 -17.18
CA GLU A 104 2.03 3.15 -17.44
C GLU A 104 0.67 2.88 -16.78
N PHE A 105 -0.09 1.96 -17.36
CA PHE A 105 -1.35 1.48 -16.81
C PHE A 105 -1.18 0.08 -16.23
N ALA A 106 -1.90 -0.19 -15.14
CA ALA A 106 -1.86 -1.50 -14.51
C ALA A 106 -2.33 -2.62 -15.46
N PRO A 107 -1.58 -3.74 -15.55
CA PRO A 107 -1.94 -4.85 -16.44
C PRO A 107 -3.18 -5.61 -16.00
N ASP A 108 -3.56 -5.52 -14.73
CA ASP A 108 -4.75 -6.13 -14.13
C ASP A 108 -5.96 -5.18 -14.12
N ASP A 109 -5.83 -4.03 -14.72
CA ASP A 109 -6.88 -3.01 -14.82
C ASP A 109 -7.41 -2.48 -13.47
N GLN A 110 -6.57 -2.56 -12.43
CA GLN A 110 -6.86 -2.05 -11.10
C GLN A 110 -5.99 -0.83 -10.77
N ALA A 111 -6.47 0.03 -9.89
CA ALA A 111 -5.65 1.10 -9.36
C ALA A 111 -4.78 0.60 -8.20
N HIS A 112 -3.49 0.92 -8.23
CA HIS A 112 -2.53 0.52 -7.21
C HIS A 112 -1.79 1.72 -6.64
N LEU A 113 -1.68 1.75 -5.31
CA LEU A 113 -0.82 2.66 -4.57
C LEU A 113 0.42 1.93 -4.07
N PHE A 114 1.55 2.59 -4.14
CA PHE A 114 2.77 2.20 -3.46
C PHE A 114 2.96 3.14 -2.29
N VAL A 115 2.88 2.62 -1.08
CA VAL A 115 2.85 3.42 0.16
C VAL A 115 3.99 3.03 1.07
N LEU A 116 4.76 4.01 1.51
CA LEU A 116 5.82 3.84 2.50
C LEU A 116 5.54 4.76 3.69
N ALA A 117 5.37 4.16 4.86
CA ALA A 117 5.10 4.90 6.10
C ALA A 117 3.95 5.94 5.95
N GLY A 118 2.86 5.55 5.28
CA GLY A 118 1.70 6.41 5.03
C GLY A 118 1.87 7.43 3.90
N THR A 119 3.03 7.47 3.25
CA THR A 119 3.32 8.40 2.14
C THR A 119 3.24 7.70 0.80
N ILE A 120 2.51 8.30 -0.14
CA ILE A 120 2.38 7.79 -1.52
C ILE A 120 3.73 7.96 -2.23
N GLN A 121 4.27 6.84 -2.71
CA GLN A 121 5.50 6.81 -3.49
C GLN A 121 5.22 6.79 -4.99
N CYS A 122 4.23 6.00 -5.40
CA CYS A 122 3.77 5.89 -6.78
C CYS A 122 2.28 5.59 -6.81
N PHE A 123 1.64 5.93 -7.91
CA PHE A 123 0.28 5.54 -8.23
C PHE A 123 0.20 5.02 -9.67
N VAL A 124 -0.36 3.82 -9.82
CA VAL A 124 -0.63 3.20 -11.12
C VAL A 124 -2.12 3.29 -11.40
N ARG A 125 -2.44 3.84 -12.56
CA ARG A 125 -3.83 3.98 -13.02
C ARG A 125 -4.34 2.69 -13.63
N PRO A 126 -5.64 2.36 -13.52
CA PRO A 126 -6.28 1.35 -14.34
C PRO A 126 -6.34 1.80 -15.80
N ARG A 127 -6.37 0.86 -16.74
CA ARG A 127 -6.43 1.18 -18.18
C ARG A 127 -7.81 1.70 -18.60
N GLY A 128 -8.87 1.21 -17.98
CA GLY A 128 -10.26 1.46 -18.33
C GLY A 128 -11.01 2.44 -17.42
N GLY A 129 -10.35 3.34 -16.74
CA GLY A 129 -10.95 4.14 -15.68
C GLY A 129 -11.28 5.59 -16.03
N LEU A 130 -12.25 5.84 -16.90
CA LEU A 130 -13.03 7.09 -16.94
C LEU A 130 -14.49 6.74 -17.15
#